data_613e5fc6b903b5e09e2e6897b49c7c68
#
_entry.id   613e5fc6b903b5e09e2e6897b49c7c68
#
_cell.length_a   1.000
_cell.length_b   1.000
_cell.length_c   1.000
_cell.angle_alpha   90.00
_cell.angle_beta   90.00
_cell.angle_gamma   90.00
#
_symmetry.space_group_name_H-M   'P 1'
#
loop_
_entity.id
_entity.type
_entity.pdbx_description
1 polymer ?
#
loop_
_entity_poly.entity_id
_entity_poly.type
_entity_poly.pdbx_seq_one_letter_code
_entity_poly.pdbx_strand_id
1 'polypeptide(L)'
;MSDNVSQSGLVADQPTPAFKCNMGFMRVPLIIGAGTGWSATSPLHLTLQRSNKCAHVGLQKESHLLYHVYSDEAWKWRKPWYDFIMGNSENPHYKNEWHLKDKYAFTENLDEIEELFTKPTLETYIKYYKRHYERIKHEYSYVADFSNSNAMLPLNFLQKIAPELRKHFKIKVLIIFRDPVRRLYSELSSQYQCNKELQEKYPTSKDYWRSYLKKGNYSINCDYVKRIKYYKSVFSTTTIVSEELWDVKNDSLAKLSKFLQYDIKKLYPNCYYPEMGTKAPVIENLADQYKSDLEDLTDDDLNFGRKYLAKTYEDWYDMFGTTPWRC
;
A
#
# COMPACT_ATOMS: atom_id res chain seq x y z
N MET A 1 41.09 23.38 -76.28
CA MET A 1 40.54 23.72 -74.98
C MET A 1 39.51 22.66 -74.71
N SER A 2 39.86 21.71 -73.94
CA SER A 2 39.11 20.47 -73.71
C SER A 2 38.64 20.47 -72.30
N ASP A 3 37.32 20.50 -72.12
CA ASP A 3 36.69 20.43 -70.81
C ASP A 3 36.50 18.97 -70.36
N ASN A 4 37.18 18.61 -69.28
CA ASN A 4 37.00 17.33 -68.59
C ASN A 4 35.83 17.42 -67.58
N VAL A 5 34.74 16.72 -67.85
CA VAL A 5 33.65 16.52 -66.94
C VAL A 5 33.92 15.22 -66.15
N SER A 6 34.20 15.35 -64.87
CA SER A 6 34.35 14.23 -63.98
C SER A 6 32.95 13.70 -63.49
N GLN A 7 32.66 12.46 -63.79
CA GLN A 7 31.51 11.73 -63.28
C GLN A 7 31.78 11.31 -61.81
N SER A 8 31.02 11.87 -60.87
CA SER A 8 30.96 11.41 -59.48
C SER A 8 30.02 10.23 -59.38
N GLY A 9 30.56 9.05 -59.08
CA GLY A 9 29.78 7.84 -58.84
C GLY A 9 28.99 7.96 -57.56
N LEU A 10 27.67 7.75 -57.66
CA LEU A 10 26.76 7.53 -56.53
C LEU A 10 27.07 6.17 -55.90
N VAL A 11 27.59 6.19 -54.67
CA VAL A 11 27.71 5.03 -53.82
C VAL A 11 26.30 4.74 -53.26
N ALA A 12 25.73 3.61 -53.67
CA ALA A 12 24.46 3.13 -53.15
C ALA A 12 24.59 2.84 -51.64
N ASP A 13 23.79 3.52 -50.84
CA ASP A 13 23.63 3.25 -49.42
C ASP A 13 23.17 1.81 -49.23
N GLN A 14 24.00 1.02 -48.58
CA GLN A 14 23.59 -0.30 -48.09
C GLN A 14 22.66 -0.14 -46.92
N PRO A 15 21.50 -0.84 -46.85
CA PRO A 15 20.61 -0.74 -45.72
C PRO A 15 21.30 -1.32 -44.47
N THR A 16 21.46 -0.46 -43.47
CA THR A 16 21.94 -0.83 -42.14
C THR A 16 21.08 -2.01 -41.60
N PRO A 17 21.70 -3.11 -41.11
CA PRO A 17 20.92 -4.22 -40.59
C PRO A 17 20.07 -3.75 -39.42
N ALA A 18 18.75 -3.89 -39.55
CA ALA A 18 17.81 -3.62 -38.50
C ALA A 18 18.19 -4.47 -37.28
N PHE A 19 18.72 -3.84 -36.22
CA PHE A 19 18.86 -4.43 -34.92
C PHE A 19 17.47 -4.91 -34.48
N LYS A 20 17.20 -6.21 -34.62
CA LYS A 20 16.12 -6.87 -33.91
C LYS A 20 16.44 -6.76 -32.44
N CYS A 21 16.00 -5.67 -31.84
CA CYS A 21 15.96 -5.55 -30.39
C CYS A 21 15.03 -6.69 -29.92
N ASN A 22 15.60 -7.75 -29.38
CA ASN A 22 14.86 -8.74 -28.63
C ASN A 22 14.26 -7.98 -27.44
N MET A 23 13.06 -7.44 -27.62
CA MET A 23 12.24 -6.91 -26.53
C MET A 23 11.81 -8.09 -25.67
N GLY A 24 12.75 -8.62 -24.91
CA GLY A 24 12.40 -9.46 -23.77
C GLY A 24 11.37 -8.66 -22.98
N PHE A 25 10.20 -9.23 -22.76
CA PHE A 25 9.08 -8.61 -22.09
C PHE A 25 9.56 -7.99 -20.77
N MET A 26 9.75 -6.65 -20.77
CA MET A 26 10.16 -5.94 -19.56
C MET A 26 9.07 -6.11 -18.49
N ARG A 27 9.43 -6.79 -17.41
CA ARG A 27 8.52 -6.97 -16.27
C ARG A 27 8.27 -5.62 -15.61
N VAL A 28 7.01 -5.30 -15.42
CA VAL A 28 6.58 -4.06 -14.79
C VAL A 28 7.02 -4.03 -13.32
N PRO A 29 7.67 -2.96 -12.84
CA PRO A 29 7.99 -2.82 -11.43
C PRO A 29 6.72 -2.60 -10.59
N LEU A 30 6.43 -3.54 -9.67
CA LEU A 30 5.24 -3.53 -8.82
C LEU A 30 5.63 -3.54 -7.34
N ILE A 31 5.10 -2.59 -6.57
CA ILE A 31 5.15 -2.63 -5.11
C ILE A 31 3.81 -3.17 -4.59
N ILE A 32 3.87 -4.19 -3.73
CA ILE A 32 2.72 -4.67 -2.97
C ILE A 32 2.90 -4.23 -1.51
N GLY A 33 2.02 -3.37 -1.04
CA GLY A 33 1.89 -3.05 0.37
C GLY A 33 1.06 -4.12 1.06
N ALA A 34 1.67 -4.88 1.97
CA ALA A 34 1.03 -5.95 2.73
C ALA A 34 0.98 -5.63 4.23
N GLY A 35 0.90 -4.34 4.54
CA GLY A 35 0.79 -3.86 5.92
C GLY A 35 -0.60 -4.07 6.48
N THR A 36 -0.66 -4.26 7.81
CA THR A 36 -1.94 -4.26 8.51
C THR A 36 -2.57 -2.87 8.44
N GLY A 37 -3.87 -2.79 8.35
CA GLY A 37 -4.59 -1.54 8.58
C GLY A 37 -4.13 -0.86 9.87
N TRP A 38 -4.25 0.47 9.94
CA TRP A 38 -3.89 1.27 11.12
C TRP A 38 -2.38 1.28 11.46
N SER A 39 -1.51 0.88 10.52
CA SER A 39 -0.06 0.82 10.65
C SER A 39 0.67 1.86 9.78
N ALA A 40 0.09 3.03 9.56
CA ALA A 40 0.69 4.11 8.76
C ALA A 40 0.95 3.75 7.27
N THR A 41 0.13 2.89 6.68
CA THR A 41 0.20 2.55 5.25
C THR A 41 -0.11 3.76 4.36
N SER A 42 -1.01 4.66 4.77
CA SER A 42 -1.34 5.88 4.02
C SER A 42 -0.18 6.88 3.97
N PRO A 43 0.46 7.23 5.10
CA PRO A 43 1.67 8.04 5.06
C PRO A 43 2.79 7.47 4.19
N LEU A 44 3.05 6.17 4.27
CA LEU A 44 4.05 5.54 3.42
C LEU A 44 3.69 5.67 1.94
N HIS A 45 2.45 5.38 1.59
CA HIS A 45 1.97 5.52 0.23
C HIS A 45 2.15 6.96 -0.28
N LEU A 46 1.70 7.97 0.50
CA LEU A 46 1.85 9.38 0.14
C LEU A 46 3.32 9.80 0.01
N THR A 47 4.20 9.26 0.87
CA THR A 47 5.65 9.46 0.76
C THR A 47 6.18 8.97 -0.58
N LEU A 48 5.78 7.78 -1.00
CA LEU A 48 6.23 7.22 -2.28
C LEU A 48 5.62 7.94 -3.48
N GLN A 49 4.36 8.30 -3.42
CA GLN A 49 3.65 8.90 -4.54
C GLN A 49 3.88 10.40 -4.65
N ARG A 50 3.58 11.17 -3.60
CA ARG A 50 3.59 12.64 -3.67
C ARG A 50 4.95 13.25 -3.43
N SER A 51 5.66 12.80 -2.39
CA SER A 51 6.93 13.44 -2.02
C SER A 51 8.09 13.05 -2.93
N ASN A 52 8.06 11.86 -3.50
CA ASN A 52 9.21 11.30 -4.21
C ASN A 52 8.93 10.87 -5.65
N LYS A 53 7.69 10.83 -6.09
CA LYS A 53 7.32 10.30 -7.42
C LYS A 53 7.87 8.89 -7.69
N CYS A 54 7.98 8.07 -6.65
CA CYS A 54 8.54 6.73 -6.72
C CYS A 54 7.50 5.72 -7.26
N ALA A 55 6.29 5.74 -6.69
CA ALA A 55 5.26 4.76 -6.99
C ALA A 55 3.86 5.38 -7.05
N HIS A 56 3.00 4.89 -7.93
CA HIS A 56 1.62 5.34 -8.07
C HIS A 56 0.63 4.18 -7.92
N VAL A 57 -0.45 4.38 -7.17
CA VAL A 57 -1.42 3.32 -6.83
C VAL A 57 -2.54 3.11 -7.85
N GLY A 58 -2.66 3.97 -8.85
CA GLY A 58 -3.76 3.91 -9.81
C GLY A 58 -5.05 4.50 -9.26
N LEU A 59 -6.16 3.81 -9.50
CA LEU A 59 -7.51 4.30 -9.20
C LEU A 59 -7.71 4.62 -7.71
N GLN A 60 -7.20 3.79 -6.83
CA GLN A 60 -7.27 4.02 -5.40
C GLN A 60 -6.21 3.24 -4.62
N LYS A 61 -5.87 3.75 -3.43
CA LYS A 61 -4.90 3.11 -2.53
C LYS A 61 -5.38 1.72 -2.06
N GLU A 62 -6.59 1.64 -1.55
CA GLU A 62 -7.21 0.40 -1.04
C GLU A 62 -8.07 -0.26 -2.14
N SER A 63 -7.41 -0.69 -3.22
CA SER A 63 -8.13 -1.33 -4.34
C SER A 63 -8.78 -2.66 -3.94
N HIS A 64 -8.24 -3.35 -2.94
CA HIS A 64 -8.62 -4.69 -2.48
C HIS A 64 -8.70 -5.73 -3.62
N LEU A 65 -8.10 -5.42 -4.76
CA LEU A 65 -8.27 -6.19 -5.98
C LEU A 65 -7.66 -7.58 -5.86
N LEU A 66 -6.42 -7.68 -5.36
CA LEU A 66 -5.75 -8.98 -5.21
C LEU A 66 -6.46 -9.87 -4.17
N TYR A 67 -7.01 -9.25 -3.10
CA TYR A 67 -7.82 -9.97 -2.13
C TYR A 67 -9.17 -10.42 -2.71
N HIS A 68 -9.76 -9.64 -3.60
CA HIS A 68 -10.99 -10.04 -4.30
C HIS A 68 -10.76 -11.21 -5.28
N VAL A 69 -9.59 -11.29 -5.91
CA VAL A 69 -9.20 -12.49 -6.69
C VAL A 69 -9.14 -13.75 -5.80
N TYR A 70 -8.87 -13.58 -4.52
CA TYR A 70 -8.86 -14.67 -3.54
C TYR A 70 -10.25 -14.96 -2.96
N SER A 71 -11.03 -13.93 -2.64
CA SER A 71 -12.30 -14.06 -1.91
C SER A 71 -13.29 -12.97 -2.31
N ASP A 72 -14.52 -13.39 -2.62
CA ASP A 72 -15.62 -12.48 -2.93
C ASP A 72 -16.04 -11.58 -1.77
N GLU A 73 -15.59 -11.88 -0.54
CA GLU A 73 -15.82 -11.00 0.60
C GLU A 73 -15.30 -9.57 0.40
N ALA A 74 -14.27 -9.40 -0.43
CA ALA A 74 -13.74 -8.09 -0.77
C ALA A 74 -14.77 -7.20 -1.48
N TRP A 75 -15.80 -7.78 -2.10
CA TRP A 75 -16.85 -7.03 -2.77
C TRP A 75 -17.55 -6.04 -1.85
N LYS A 76 -17.77 -6.39 -0.60
CA LYS A 76 -18.38 -5.50 0.41
C LYS A 76 -17.61 -4.18 0.61
N TRP A 77 -16.28 -4.19 0.41
CA TRP A 77 -15.43 -2.99 0.51
C TRP A 77 -15.27 -2.27 -0.83
N ARG A 78 -15.39 -3.01 -1.94
CA ARG A 78 -15.19 -2.47 -3.29
C ARG A 78 -16.47 -1.93 -3.90
N LYS A 79 -17.63 -2.50 -3.55
CA LYS A 79 -18.93 -2.08 -4.09
C LYS A 79 -19.24 -0.59 -3.90
N PRO A 80 -19.02 0.03 -2.71
CA PRO A 80 -19.28 1.46 -2.55
C PRO A 80 -18.46 2.34 -3.50
N TRP A 81 -17.22 1.94 -3.79
CA TRP A 81 -16.37 2.62 -4.77
C TRP A 81 -16.87 2.43 -6.19
N TYR A 82 -17.23 1.20 -6.54
CA TYR A 82 -17.80 0.90 -7.84
C TYR A 82 -19.07 1.71 -8.08
N ASP A 83 -20.00 1.71 -7.13
CA ASP A 83 -21.25 2.47 -7.22
C ASP A 83 -20.97 3.98 -7.41
N PHE A 84 -19.97 4.52 -6.72
CA PHE A 84 -19.58 5.92 -6.86
C PHE A 84 -18.97 6.21 -8.25
N ILE A 85 -18.04 5.39 -8.72
CA ILE A 85 -17.37 5.57 -10.02
C ILE A 85 -18.37 5.45 -11.17
N MET A 86 -19.31 4.52 -11.07
CA MET A 86 -20.37 4.29 -12.07
C MET A 86 -21.53 5.30 -11.98
N GLY A 87 -21.45 6.26 -11.06
CA GLY A 87 -22.50 7.27 -10.86
C GLY A 87 -23.76 6.77 -10.16
N ASN A 88 -23.73 5.58 -9.59
CA ASN A 88 -24.85 4.97 -8.87
C ASN A 88 -24.97 5.43 -7.40
N SER A 89 -24.01 6.21 -6.92
CA SER A 89 -23.97 6.72 -5.54
C SER A 89 -23.43 8.14 -5.51
N GLU A 90 -24.11 9.01 -4.78
CA GLU A 90 -23.66 10.39 -4.51
C GLU A 90 -22.89 10.51 -3.19
N ASN A 91 -22.27 9.43 -2.70
CA ASN A 91 -21.61 9.46 -1.41
C ASN A 91 -20.58 10.61 -1.33
N PRO A 92 -20.85 11.68 -0.53
CA PRO A 92 -19.99 12.86 -0.47
C PRO A 92 -18.60 12.53 0.07
N HIS A 93 -18.45 11.43 0.79
CA HIS A 93 -17.15 10.97 1.28
C HIS A 93 -16.17 10.68 0.14
N TYR A 94 -16.66 10.13 -0.98
CA TYR A 94 -15.81 9.84 -2.14
C TYR A 94 -15.54 11.05 -3.03
N LYS A 95 -16.45 12.04 -3.07
CA LYS A 95 -16.27 13.27 -3.89
C LYS A 95 -14.99 14.04 -3.55
N ASN A 96 -14.52 13.91 -2.32
CA ASN A 96 -13.35 14.62 -1.81
C ASN A 96 -12.06 13.78 -1.75
N GLU A 97 -12.13 12.53 -2.20
CA GLU A 97 -10.97 11.66 -2.20
C GLU A 97 -9.92 12.17 -3.21
N TRP A 98 -8.76 12.51 -2.68
CA TRP A 98 -7.67 13.17 -3.43
C TRP A 98 -7.17 12.34 -4.62
N HIS A 99 -7.20 11.02 -4.52
CA HIS A 99 -6.76 10.14 -5.60
C HIS A 99 -7.67 10.19 -6.82
N LEU A 100 -8.95 10.57 -6.67
CA LEU A 100 -9.85 10.80 -7.79
C LEU A 100 -9.51 12.08 -8.58
N LYS A 101 -8.74 12.99 -7.97
CA LYS A 101 -8.25 14.22 -8.62
C LYS A 101 -6.89 14.01 -9.29
N ASP A 102 -6.28 12.86 -9.11
CA ASP A 102 -5.02 12.53 -9.75
C ASP A 102 -5.26 12.24 -11.24
N LYS A 103 -4.51 12.92 -12.11
CA LYS A 103 -4.63 12.78 -13.58
C LYS A 103 -4.44 11.35 -14.09
N TYR A 104 -3.83 10.47 -13.29
CA TYR A 104 -3.61 9.07 -13.61
C TYR A 104 -4.61 8.11 -12.93
N ALA A 105 -5.48 8.60 -12.06
CA ALA A 105 -6.41 7.77 -11.31
C ALA A 105 -7.48 7.15 -12.21
N PHE A 106 -7.99 7.91 -13.15
CA PHE A 106 -9.07 7.47 -14.01
C PHE A 106 -8.56 6.81 -15.30
N THR A 107 -9.19 5.71 -15.66
CA THR A 107 -9.29 5.25 -17.05
C THR A 107 -10.62 5.78 -17.61
N GLU A 108 -10.60 6.27 -18.81
CA GLU A 108 -11.83 6.73 -19.50
C GLU A 108 -12.72 5.57 -19.94
N ASN A 109 -12.23 4.33 -19.82
CA ASN A 109 -12.95 3.14 -20.25
C ASN A 109 -13.74 2.53 -19.08
N LEU A 110 -15.05 2.79 -19.04
CA LEU A 110 -15.96 2.28 -18.03
C LEU A 110 -16.06 0.74 -18.05
N ASP A 111 -15.95 0.11 -19.22
CA ASP A 111 -16.01 -1.37 -19.35
C ASP A 111 -14.81 -2.01 -18.62
N GLU A 112 -13.64 -1.37 -18.66
CA GLU A 112 -12.48 -1.84 -17.90
C GLU A 112 -12.68 -1.72 -16.39
N ILE A 113 -13.33 -0.65 -15.96
CA ILE A 113 -13.68 -0.45 -14.54
C ILE A 113 -14.68 -1.52 -14.13
N GLU A 114 -15.71 -1.76 -14.92
CA GLU A 114 -16.69 -2.77 -14.63
C GLU A 114 -16.06 -4.16 -14.52
N GLU A 115 -15.25 -4.57 -15.51
CA GLU A 115 -14.51 -5.83 -15.47
C GLU A 115 -13.64 -5.95 -14.21
N LEU A 116 -12.90 -4.87 -13.88
CA LEU A 116 -12.00 -4.83 -12.74
C LEU A 116 -12.73 -5.00 -11.40
N PHE A 117 -13.94 -4.45 -11.27
CA PHE A 117 -14.69 -4.47 -10.02
C PHE A 117 -15.60 -5.69 -9.88
N THR A 118 -16.30 -6.08 -10.95
CA THR A 118 -17.35 -7.11 -10.88
C THR A 118 -16.85 -8.53 -11.11
N LYS A 119 -15.75 -8.69 -11.87
CA LYS A 119 -15.18 -9.99 -12.23
C LYS A 119 -13.67 -10.01 -12.10
N PRO A 120 -13.12 -9.70 -10.91
CA PRO A 120 -11.68 -9.65 -10.74
C PRO A 120 -11.09 -11.06 -10.87
N THR A 121 -10.18 -11.21 -11.80
CA THR A 121 -9.33 -12.38 -11.99
C THR A 121 -7.87 -11.99 -11.84
N LEU A 122 -6.99 -12.97 -11.75
CA LEU A 122 -5.56 -12.66 -11.76
C LEU A 122 -5.14 -11.98 -13.08
N GLU A 123 -5.78 -12.32 -14.18
CA GLU A 123 -5.57 -11.71 -15.48
C GLU A 123 -6.00 -10.25 -15.51
N THR A 124 -7.20 -9.92 -14.97
CA THR A 124 -7.64 -8.52 -14.87
C THR A 124 -6.73 -7.69 -13.96
N TYR A 125 -6.24 -8.26 -12.85
CA TYR A 125 -5.23 -7.62 -11.99
C TYR A 125 -3.95 -7.30 -12.78
N ILE A 126 -3.41 -8.27 -13.51
CA ILE A 126 -2.19 -8.11 -14.31
C ILE A 126 -2.40 -7.06 -15.41
N LYS A 127 -3.51 -7.14 -16.15
CA LYS A 127 -3.87 -6.21 -17.23
C LYS A 127 -3.97 -4.78 -16.71
N TYR A 128 -4.65 -4.59 -15.57
CA TYR A 128 -4.82 -3.28 -14.95
C TYR A 128 -3.47 -2.64 -14.59
N TYR A 129 -2.62 -3.31 -13.81
CA TYR A 129 -1.35 -2.72 -13.38
C TYR A 129 -0.34 -2.54 -14.51
N LYS A 130 -0.36 -3.38 -15.54
CA LYS A 130 0.45 -3.17 -16.76
C LYS A 130 0.03 -1.91 -17.52
N ARG A 131 -1.27 -1.74 -17.76
CA ARG A 131 -1.80 -0.54 -18.42
C ARG A 131 -1.57 0.71 -17.58
N HIS A 132 -1.74 0.61 -16.29
CA HIS A 132 -1.46 1.72 -15.39
C HIS A 132 0.01 2.13 -15.47
N TYR A 133 0.93 1.18 -15.48
CA TYR A 133 2.36 1.46 -15.64
C TYR A 133 2.66 2.18 -16.96
N GLU A 134 2.09 1.75 -18.07
CA GLU A 134 2.30 2.41 -19.36
C GLU A 134 1.89 3.89 -19.35
N ARG A 135 0.87 4.23 -18.57
CA ARG A 135 0.42 5.63 -18.40
C ARG A 135 1.37 6.47 -17.56
N ILE A 136 1.99 5.88 -16.54
CA ILE A 136 2.75 6.62 -15.52
C ILE A 136 4.28 6.51 -15.66
N LYS A 137 4.80 5.60 -16.44
CA LYS A 137 6.25 5.24 -16.51
C LYS A 137 7.20 6.39 -16.82
N HIS A 138 6.69 7.50 -17.38
CA HIS A 138 7.45 8.72 -17.64
C HIS A 138 7.59 9.62 -16.40
N GLU A 139 6.83 9.38 -15.36
CA GLU A 139 6.85 10.17 -14.12
C GLU A 139 7.15 9.31 -12.88
N TYR A 140 6.76 8.03 -12.88
CA TYR A 140 6.89 7.12 -11.75
C TYR A 140 7.66 5.86 -12.12
N SER A 141 8.46 5.35 -11.19
CA SER A 141 9.25 4.13 -11.39
C SER A 141 8.49 2.84 -11.11
N TYR A 142 7.43 2.90 -10.33
CA TYR A 142 6.65 1.74 -9.88
C TYR A 142 5.15 1.99 -10.00
N VAL A 143 4.39 0.93 -10.28
CA VAL A 143 2.99 0.86 -9.87
C VAL A 143 2.91 0.25 -8.48
N ALA A 144 1.85 0.55 -7.73
CA ALA A 144 1.70 0.04 -6.37
C ALA A 144 0.27 -0.40 -6.05
N ASP A 145 0.15 -1.48 -5.27
CA ASP A 145 -1.08 -1.93 -4.62
C ASP A 145 -0.88 -1.87 -3.11
N PHE A 146 -1.45 -0.86 -2.46
CA PHE A 146 -1.32 -0.62 -1.01
C PHE A 146 -2.56 -1.06 -0.22
N SER A 147 -3.28 -2.06 -0.73
CA SER A 147 -4.47 -2.58 -0.06
C SER A 147 -4.12 -3.29 1.25
N ASN A 148 -4.73 -2.84 2.35
CA ASN A 148 -4.52 -3.47 3.67
C ASN A 148 -4.92 -4.95 3.67
N SER A 149 -5.92 -5.33 2.86
CA SER A 149 -6.35 -6.72 2.70
C SER A 149 -5.29 -7.65 2.11
N ASN A 150 -4.27 -7.11 1.43
CA ASN A 150 -3.13 -7.94 1.00
C ASN A 150 -2.47 -8.65 2.18
N ALA A 151 -2.48 -8.03 3.36
CA ALA A 151 -1.99 -8.65 4.59
C ALA A 151 -2.76 -9.91 5.01
N MET A 152 -3.97 -10.10 4.53
CA MET A 152 -4.85 -11.23 4.88
C MET A 152 -4.70 -12.43 3.93
N LEU A 153 -3.94 -12.29 2.84
CA LEU A 153 -3.75 -13.34 1.85
C LEU A 153 -3.03 -14.55 2.46
N PRO A 154 -3.58 -15.77 2.33
CA PRO A 154 -2.96 -16.97 2.86
C PRO A 154 -1.79 -17.44 1.99
N LEU A 155 -0.84 -18.16 2.61
CA LEU A 155 0.38 -18.60 1.96
C LEU A 155 0.12 -19.44 0.70
N ASN A 156 -0.81 -20.39 0.77
CA ASN A 156 -1.15 -21.26 -0.37
C ASN A 156 -1.65 -20.46 -1.57
N PHE A 157 -2.43 -19.42 -1.35
CA PHE A 157 -2.86 -18.53 -2.43
C PHE A 157 -1.67 -17.73 -3.00
N LEU A 158 -0.83 -17.14 -2.15
CA LEU A 158 0.37 -16.42 -2.59
C LEU A 158 1.30 -17.32 -3.42
N GLN A 159 1.52 -18.57 -2.98
CA GLN A 159 2.32 -19.55 -3.71
C GLN A 159 1.71 -19.92 -5.06
N LYS A 160 0.37 -20.03 -5.11
CA LYS A 160 -0.36 -20.34 -6.36
C LYS A 160 -0.22 -19.23 -7.40
N ILE A 161 -0.34 -17.96 -7.00
CA ILE A 161 -0.34 -16.84 -7.95
C ILE A 161 1.05 -16.29 -8.28
N ALA A 162 2.04 -16.51 -7.41
CA ALA A 162 3.38 -15.92 -7.56
C ALA A 162 4.09 -16.29 -8.88
N PRO A 163 4.04 -17.54 -9.38
CA PRO A 163 4.66 -17.88 -10.64
C PRO A 163 4.11 -17.05 -11.80
N GLU A 164 2.79 -16.84 -11.85
CA GLU A 164 2.16 -16.03 -12.89
C GLU A 164 2.49 -14.55 -12.75
N LEU A 165 2.37 -14.00 -11.54
CA LEU A 165 2.72 -12.62 -11.28
C LEU A 165 4.17 -12.29 -11.66
N ARG A 166 5.13 -13.19 -11.39
CA ARG A 166 6.55 -13.00 -11.71
C ARG A 166 6.87 -12.97 -13.21
N LYS A 167 6.02 -13.54 -14.05
CA LYS A 167 6.17 -13.43 -15.52
C LYS A 167 5.98 -11.98 -15.97
N HIS A 168 5.08 -11.25 -15.29
CA HIS A 168 4.65 -9.91 -15.68
C HIS A 168 5.29 -8.79 -14.85
N PHE A 169 5.64 -9.07 -13.59
CA PHE A 169 6.08 -8.07 -12.63
C PHE A 169 7.43 -8.37 -11.99
N LYS A 170 8.20 -7.31 -11.75
CA LYS A 170 9.32 -7.28 -10.79
C LYS A 170 8.74 -6.83 -9.46
N ILE A 171 8.38 -7.80 -8.59
CA ILE A 171 7.62 -7.54 -7.37
C ILE A 171 8.54 -7.22 -6.21
N LYS A 172 8.22 -6.16 -5.48
CA LYS A 172 8.75 -5.80 -4.17
C LYS A 172 7.61 -5.68 -3.16
N VAL A 173 7.74 -6.32 -2.00
CA VAL A 173 6.71 -6.28 -0.96
C VAL A 173 7.18 -5.41 0.20
N LEU A 174 6.34 -4.46 0.58
CA LEU A 174 6.52 -3.62 1.77
C LEU A 174 5.53 -4.03 2.84
N ILE A 175 6.01 -4.50 3.99
CA ILE A 175 5.14 -4.82 5.12
C ILE A 175 5.39 -3.79 6.21
N ILE A 176 4.35 -3.03 6.53
CA ILE A 176 4.38 -2.05 7.61
C ILE A 176 3.73 -2.62 8.85
N PHE A 177 4.39 -2.42 9.97
CA PHE A 177 3.89 -2.77 11.30
C PHE A 177 3.91 -1.55 12.21
N ARG A 178 3.02 -1.57 13.19
CA ARG A 178 2.95 -0.62 14.31
C ARG A 178 2.95 -1.42 15.60
N ASP A 179 3.27 -0.79 16.72
CA ASP A 179 3.06 -1.40 18.03
C ASP A 179 1.71 -2.10 18.09
N PRO A 180 1.66 -3.41 18.41
CA PRO A 180 0.44 -4.21 18.32
C PRO A 180 -0.72 -3.67 19.16
N VAL A 181 -0.42 -3.16 20.36
CA VAL A 181 -1.42 -2.57 21.26
C VAL A 181 -2.01 -1.31 20.65
N ARG A 182 -1.14 -0.40 20.19
CA ARG A 182 -1.53 0.89 19.61
C ARG A 182 -2.29 0.70 18.30
N ARG A 183 -1.86 -0.25 17.47
CA ARG A 183 -2.53 -0.59 16.23
C ARG A 183 -3.96 -1.07 16.49
N LEU A 184 -4.10 -2.04 17.41
CA LEU A 184 -5.40 -2.62 17.71
C LEU A 184 -6.34 -1.60 18.36
N TYR A 185 -5.81 -0.74 19.24
CA TYR A 185 -6.58 0.35 19.83
C TYR A 185 -7.10 1.33 18.74
N SER A 186 -6.25 1.76 17.82
CA SER A 186 -6.67 2.63 16.72
C SER A 186 -7.75 1.99 15.84
N GLU A 187 -7.62 0.69 15.52
CA GLU A 187 -8.64 -0.05 14.76
C GLU A 187 -9.98 -0.05 15.46
N LEU A 188 -9.99 -0.43 16.75
CA LEU A 188 -11.22 -0.56 17.51
C LEU A 188 -11.86 0.78 17.89
N SER A 189 -11.04 1.83 18.11
CA SER A 189 -11.54 3.18 18.32
C SER A 189 -12.28 3.71 17.10
N SER A 190 -11.74 3.46 15.91
CA SER A 190 -12.44 3.84 14.67
C SER A 190 -13.74 3.04 14.47
N GLN A 191 -13.74 1.74 14.76
CA GLN A 191 -14.97 0.94 14.72
C GLN A 191 -16.01 1.46 15.71
N TYR A 192 -15.60 1.80 16.92
CA TYR A 192 -16.45 2.39 17.93
C TYR A 192 -17.07 3.71 17.47
N GLN A 193 -16.28 4.61 16.90
CA GLN A 193 -16.75 5.92 16.40
C GLN A 193 -17.80 5.80 15.28
N CYS A 194 -17.71 4.76 14.46
CA CYS A 194 -18.62 4.55 13.33
C CYS A 194 -19.83 3.66 13.65
N ASN A 195 -19.94 3.10 14.87
CA ASN A 195 -20.98 2.13 15.20
C ASN A 195 -21.76 2.54 16.46
N LYS A 196 -23.01 2.97 16.25
CA LYS A 196 -23.91 3.39 17.35
C LYS A 196 -24.19 2.29 18.37
N GLU A 197 -24.33 1.03 17.96
CA GLU A 197 -24.58 -0.10 18.88
C GLU A 197 -23.40 -0.30 19.83
N LEU A 198 -22.17 -0.09 19.34
CA LEU A 198 -20.97 -0.13 20.20
C LEU A 198 -20.95 1.04 21.18
N GLN A 199 -21.36 2.25 20.75
CA GLN A 199 -21.42 3.43 21.60
C GLN A 199 -22.51 3.31 22.68
N GLU A 200 -23.62 2.65 22.37
CA GLU A 200 -24.68 2.35 23.35
C GLU A 200 -24.24 1.27 24.36
N LYS A 201 -23.44 0.32 23.91
CA LYS A 201 -23.02 -0.83 24.73
C LYS A 201 -21.82 -0.55 25.63
N TYR A 202 -20.91 0.30 25.20
CA TYR A 202 -19.67 0.61 25.91
C TYR A 202 -19.57 2.11 26.16
N PRO A 203 -19.23 2.56 27.41
CA PRO A 203 -19.13 3.98 27.73
C PRO A 203 -18.06 4.71 26.91
N THR A 204 -16.95 4.04 26.60
CA THR A 204 -15.83 4.61 25.84
C THR A 204 -15.24 3.61 24.84
N SER A 205 -14.48 4.11 23.85
CA SER A 205 -13.69 3.27 22.94
C SER A 205 -12.68 2.39 23.68
N LYS A 206 -12.15 2.86 24.82
CA LYS A 206 -11.22 2.16 25.68
C LYS A 206 -11.90 0.96 26.36
N ASP A 207 -13.15 1.11 26.83
CA ASP A 207 -13.93 0.01 27.42
C ASP A 207 -14.25 -1.06 26.38
N TYR A 208 -14.58 -0.63 25.16
CA TYR A 208 -14.76 -1.55 24.03
C TYR A 208 -13.47 -2.31 23.72
N TRP A 209 -12.34 -1.64 23.59
CA TRP A 209 -11.03 -2.24 23.34
C TRP A 209 -10.62 -3.23 24.44
N ARG A 210 -10.76 -2.85 25.72
CA ARG A 210 -10.46 -3.75 26.84
C ARG A 210 -11.35 -4.99 26.83
N SER A 211 -12.63 -4.84 26.52
CA SER A 211 -13.57 -5.95 26.39
C SER A 211 -13.20 -6.88 25.23
N TYR A 212 -12.76 -6.30 24.10
CA TYR A 212 -12.35 -7.04 22.92
C TYR A 212 -11.10 -7.90 23.19
N LEU A 213 -10.08 -7.33 23.84
CA LEU A 213 -8.89 -8.06 24.26
C LEU A 213 -9.22 -9.27 25.14
N LYS A 214 -10.12 -9.10 26.11
CA LYS A 214 -10.55 -10.21 26.99
C LYS A 214 -11.19 -11.37 26.24
N LYS A 215 -11.79 -11.12 25.08
CA LYS A 215 -12.42 -12.16 24.23
C LYS A 215 -11.44 -12.95 23.38
N GLY A 216 -10.20 -12.53 23.26
CA GLY A 216 -9.15 -13.26 22.54
C GLY A 216 -9.25 -13.31 21.01
N ASN A 217 -10.11 -12.50 20.37
CA ASN A 217 -10.41 -12.59 18.93
C ASN A 217 -9.47 -11.76 18.04
N TYR A 218 -8.26 -11.43 18.48
CA TYR A 218 -7.35 -10.48 17.82
C TYR A 218 -6.18 -11.10 17.04
N SER A 219 -6.10 -12.42 16.98
CA SER A 219 -4.90 -13.13 16.48
C SER A 219 -4.56 -12.85 15.01
N ILE A 220 -5.54 -12.75 14.12
CA ILE A 220 -5.30 -12.68 12.68
C ILE A 220 -4.51 -11.41 12.30
N ASN A 221 -4.85 -10.27 12.90
CA ASN A 221 -4.23 -8.99 12.59
C ASN A 221 -2.93 -8.72 13.37
N CYS A 222 -2.65 -9.51 14.40
CA CYS A 222 -1.48 -9.39 15.28
C CYS A 222 -0.41 -10.44 15.00
N ASP A 223 -0.64 -11.39 14.09
CA ASP A 223 0.34 -12.43 13.73
C ASP A 223 1.36 -11.89 12.70
N TYR A 224 2.21 -10.98 13.17
CA TYR A 224 3.17 -10.26 12.34
C TYR A 224 4.23 -11.16 11.73
N VAL A 225 4.79 -12.04 12.55
CA VAL A 225 5.89 -12.94 12.14
C VAL A 225 5.43 -13.93 11.08
N LYS A 226 4.26 -14.51 11.24
CA LYS A 226 3.68 -15.41 10.25
C LYS A 226 3.50 -14.71 8.89
N ARG A 227 3.02 -13.48 8.90
CA ARG A 227 2.88 -12.66 7.68
C ARG A 227 4.21 -12.38 7.02
N ILE A 228 5.22 -12.00 7.80
CA ILE A 228 6.58 -11.79 7.29
C ILE A 228 7.12 -13.07 6.64
N LYS A 229 6.98 -14.21 7.32
CA LYS A 229 7.41 -15.51 6.79
C LYS A 229 6.71 -15.85 5.49
N TYR A 230 5.40 -15.63 5.39
CA TYR A 230 4.63 -15.90 4.18
C TYR A 230 5.14 -15.09 3.00
N TYR A 231 5.24 -13.79 3.14
CA TYR A 231 5.69 -12.93 2.05
C TYR A 231 7.16 -13.14 1.68
N LYS A 232 8.04 -13.29 2.67
CA LYS A 232 9.47 -13.57 2.42
C LYS A 232 9.72 -14.90 1.71
N SER A 233 8.89 -15.90 1.93
CA SER A 233 9.02 -17.20 1.25
C SER A 233 8.63 -17.13 -0.23
N VAL A 234 7.89 -16.09 -0.62
CA VAL A 234 7.35 -15.97 -1.98
C VAL A 234 7.95 -14.80 -2.74
N PHE A 235 8.16 -13.65 -2.11
CA PHE A 235 8.58 -12.42 -2.79
C PHE A 235 9.77 -11.75 -2.09
N SER A 236 10.48 -10.88 -2.84
CA SER A 236 11.42 -9.93 -2.24
C SER A 236 10.67 -8.98 -1.31
N THR A 237 10.95 -9.05 0.00
CA THR A 237 10.15 -8.40 1.04
C THR A 237 11.04 -7.64 2.01
N THR A 238 10.65 -6.42 2.36
CA THR A 238 11.19 -5.66 3.49
C THR A 238 10.09 -5.34 4.50
N THR A 239 10.51 -5.20 5.75
CA THR A 239 9.64 -4.80 6.87
C THR A 239 9.97 -3.38 7.28
N ILE A 240 8.94 -2.61 7.59
CA ILE A 240 9.03 -1.24 8.07
C ILE A 240 8.21 -1.17 9.36
N VAL A 241 8.78 -0.57 10.39
CA VAL A 241 8.06 -0.25 11.63
C VAL A 241 7.63 1.20 11.54
N SER A 242 6.35 1.46 11.77
CA SER A 242 5.79 2.81 11.57
C SER A 242 6.45 3.85 12.47
N GLU A 243 6.75 3.48 13.70
CA GLU A 243 7.43 4.35 14.66
C GLU A 243 8.84 4.73 14.18
N GLU A 244 9.55 3.80 13.54
CA GLU A 244 10.87 4.08 12.97
C GLU A 244 10.80 4.94 11.71
N LEU A 245 9.71 4.89 10.96
CA LEU A 245 9.54 5.69 9.74
C LEU A 245 9.55 7.20 10.06
N TRP A 246 9.06 7.57 11.26
CA TRP A 246 8.96 8.96 11.72
C TRP A 246 10.10 9.39 12.63
N ASP A 247 10.94 8.48 13.07
CA ASP A 247 12.11 8.81 13.86
C ASP A 247 13.21 9.34 12.95
N VAL A 248 13.47 10.64 13.03
CA VAL A 248 14.51 11.33 12.24
C VAL A 248 15.91 10.73 12.51
N LYS A 249 16.10 10.07 13.63
CA LYS A 249 17.35 9.39 13.99
C LYS A 249 17.49 8.01 13.36
N ASN A 250 16.41 7.43 12.88
CA ASN A 250 16.38 6.15 12.23
C ASN A 250 16.53 6.28 10.72
N ASP A 251 17.41 5.50 10.15
CA ASP A 251 17.72 5.49 8.73
C ASP A 251 16.67 4.67 7.90
N SER A 252 15.40 4.73 8.30
CA SER A 252 14.33 3.95 7.65
C SER A 252 14.09 4.36 6.20
N LEU A 253 14.31 5.63 5.87
CA LEU A 253 14.22 6.09 4.48
C LEU A 253 15.37 5.56 3.64
N ALA A 254 16.61 5.51 4.17
CA ALA A 254 17.73 4.91 3.47
C ALA A 254 17.55 3.39 3.30
N LYS A 255 17.03 2.70 4.31
CA LYS A 255 16.67 1.28 4.21
C LYS A 255 15.60 1.06 3.10
N LEU A 256 14.59 1.90 3.06
CA LEU A 256 13.56 1.88 2.03
C LEU A 256 14.13 2.19 0.64
N SER A 257 14.97 3.23 0.53
CA SER A 257 15.64 3.63 -0.69
C SER A 257 16.52 2.50 -1.25
N LYS A 258 17.32 1.88 -0.39
CA LYS A 258 18.15 0.72 -0.75
C LYS A 258 17.32 -0.45 -1.25
N PHE A 259 16.23 -0.77 -0.56
CA PHE A 259 15.34 -1.86 -0.96
C PHE A 259 14.65 -1.57 -2.29
N LEU A 260 14.10 -0.38 -2.48
CA LEU A 260 13.42 0.01 -3.71
C LEU A 260 14.41 0.29 -4.85
N GLN A 261 15.69 0.52 -4.55
CA GLN A 261 16.67 1.02 -5.53
C GLN A 261 16.21 2.35 -6.13
N TYR A 262 15.68 3.22 -5.29
CA TYR A 262 15.13 4.53 -5.62
C TYR A 262 15.44 5.50 -4.48
N ASP A 263 15.87 6.71 -4.81
CA ASP A 263 16.30 7.72 -3.83
C ASP A 263 15.09 8.39 -3.16
N ILE A 264 14.67 7.85 -2.01
CA ILE A 264 13.57 8.38 -1.21
C ILE A 264 14.10 9.49 -0.30
N LYS A 265 13.91 10.75 -0.72
CA LYS A 265 14.50 11.93 -0.06
C LYS A 265 13.60 12.61 0.96
N LYS A 266 12.29 12.47 0.81
CA LYS A 266 11.32 13.25 1.59
C LYS A 266 10.23 12.35 2.15
N LEU A 267 9.93 12.55 3.43
CA LEU A 267 8.65 12.12 4.01
C LEU A 267 7.55 13.08 3.55
N TYR A 268 6.36 12.55 3.38
CA TYR A 268 5.17 13.40 3.23
C TYR A 268 4.75 13.87 4.63
N PRO A 269 4.90 15.18 4.95
CA PRO A 269 4.74 15.64 6.33
C PRO A 269 3.30 15.58 6.83
N ASN A 270 2.32 15.62 5.91
CA ASN A 270 0.90 15.62 6.25
C ASN A 270 0.28 14.29 5.88
N CYS A 271 0.02 13.45 6.86
CA CYS A 271 -0.77 12.23 6.71
C CYS A 271 -2.25 12.51 6.45
N TYR A 272 -2.61 13.77 6.43
CA TYR A 272 -3.98 14.23 6.30
C TYR A 272 -4.33 14.46 4.84
N TYR A 273 -5.53 14.07 4.47
CA TYR A 273 -6.10 14.41 3.17
C TYR A 273 -6.62 15.87 3.23
N PRO A 274 -5.86 16.87 2.76
CA PRO A 274 -6.29 18.27 2.87
C PRO A 274 -7.61 18.54 2.14
N GLU A 275 -7.98 17.60 1.28
CA GLU A 275 -9.16 17.69 0.42
C GLU A 275 -10.44 17.12 1.07
N MET A 276 -10.35 16.47 2.23
CA MET A 276 -11.53 15.96 2.95
C MET A 276 -12.28 17.04 3.75
N GLY A 277 -11.93 18.32 3.54
CA GLY A 277 -12.69 19.45 4.08
C GLY A 277 -12.64 19.62 5.61
N THR A 278 -11.98 18.73 6.31
CA THR A 278 -11.71 18.92 7.73
C THR A 278 -10.45 19.77 7.87
N LYS A 279 -10.59 20.95 8.45
CA LYS A 279 -9.46 21.79 8.89
C LYS A 279 -8.72 21.04 10.00
N ALA A 280 -7.92 20.04 9.63
CA ALA A 280 -6.91 19.60 10.57
C ALA A 280 -5.91 20.74 10.73
N PRO A 281 -5.49 21.08 11.93
CA PRO A 281 -4.39 21.99 12.13
C PRO A 281 -3.21 21.44 11.33
N VAL A 282 -2.48 22.33 10.65
CA VAL A 282 -1.18 22.01 10.07
C VAL A 282 -0.34 21.52 11.24
N ILE A 283 -0.23 20.20 11.38
CA ILE A 283 0.57 19.63 12.45
C ILE A 283 2.00 19.72 11.96
N GLU A 284 2.71 20.71 12.45
CA GLU A 284 4.13 20.91 12.15
C GLU A 284 4.98 19.72 12.59
N ASN A 285 4.39 18.84 13.41
CA ASN A 285 5.07 17.68 13.95
C ASN A 285 4.18 16.43 13.85
N LEU A 286 4.47 15.54 12.91
CA LEU A 286 3.78 14.25 12.77
C LEU A 286 3.79 13.42 14.05
N ALA A 287 4.83 13.58 14.89
CA ALA A 287 4.87 12.98 16.22
C ALA A 287 3.69 13.42 17.09
N ASP A 288 3.17 14.63 16.90
CA ASP A 288 2.07 15.16 17.71
C ASP A 288 0.71 14.63 17.25
N GLN A 289 0.51 14.35 15.97
CA GLN A 289 -0.72 13.66 15.49
C GLN A 289 -0.79 12.22 15.96
N TYR A 290 0.33 11.52 15.96
CA TYR A 290 0.41 10.19 16.57
C TYR A 290 0.23 10.24 18.09
N LYS A 291 0.60 11.35 18.74
CA LYS A 291 0.33 11.55 20.16
C LYS A 291 -1.17 11.71 20.44
N SER A 292 -1.95 12.43 19.62
CA SER A 292 -3.38 12.64 19.88
C SER A 292 -4.17 11.33 19.95
N ASP A 293 -3.87 10.36 19.04
CA ASP A 293 -4.47 9.02 19.10
C ASP A 293 -3.89 8.15 20.22
N LEU A 294 -2.79 8.58 20.84
CA LEU A 294 -2.04 7.85 21.87
C LEU A 294 -2.22 8.43 23.27
N GLU A 295 -2.59 9.71 23.38
CA GLU A 295 -2.85 10.38 24.66
C GLU A 295 -3.98 9.71 25.46
N ASP A 296 -4.85 8.96 24.78
CA ASP A 296 -5.90 8.19 25.41
C ASP A 296 -5.41 6.91 26.12
N LEU A 297 -4.24 6.37 25.77
CA LEU A 297 -3.68 5.17 26.38
C LEU A 297 -2.66 5.53 27.46
N THR A 298 -2.99 5.23 28.71
CA THR A 298 -2.05 5.32 29.84
C THR A 298 -1.06 4.15 29.82
N ASP A 299 0.00 4.23 30.61
CA ASP A 299 0.95 3.11 30.78
C ASP A 299 0.27 1.85 31.27
N ASP A 300 -0.75 1.98 32.14
CA ASP A 300 -1.57 0.85 32.59
C ASP A 300 -2.36 0.22 31.45
N ASP A 301 -2.89 1.03 30.52
CA ASP A 301 -3.56 0.52 29.33
C ASP A 301 -2.58 -0.21 28.40
N LEU A 302 -1.39 0.34 28.20
CA LEU A 302 -0.36 -0.30 27.39
C LEU A 302 0.07 -1.64 28.02
N ASN A 303 0.30 -1.67 29.33
CA ASN A 303 0.65 -2.90 30.05
C ASN A 303 -0.49 -3.92 30.01
N PHE A 304 -1.73 -3.48 30.16
CA PHE A 304 -2.89 -4.33 29.98
C PHE A 304 -2.93 -4.95 28.57
N GLY A 305 -2.78 -4.14 27.53
CA GLY A 305 -2.78 -4.63 26.14
C GLY A 305 -1.63 -5.60 25.86
N ARG A 306 -0.42 -5.30 26.34
CA ARG A 306 0.77 -6.16 26.18
C ARG A 306 0.57 -7.55 26.78
N LYS A 307 -0.09 -7.65 27.94
CA LYS A 307 -0.42 -8.94 28.55
C LYS A 307 -1.22 -9.85 27.62
N TYR A 308 -2.19 -9.29 26.89
CA TYR A 308 -3.01 -10.07 25.95
C TYR A 308 -2.32 -10.31 24.60
N LEU A 309 -1.39 -9.46 24.20
CA LEU A 309 -0.65 -9.54 22.96
C LEU A 309 0.79 -10.05 23.15
N ALA A 310 1.13 -10.59 24.31
CA ALA A 310 2.48 -11.06 24.67
C ALA A 310 3.10 -11.92 23.59
N LYS A 311 2.35 -12.89 23.06
CA LYS A 311 2.80 -13.76 21.97
C LYS A 311 3.28 -13.02 20.73
N THR A 312 2.65 -11.91 20.36
CA THR A 312 3.06 -11.09 19.20
C THR A 312 4.43 -10.44 19.43
N TYR A 313 4.68 -9.95 20.66
CA TYR A 313 5.97 -9.36 21.03
C TYR A 313 7.08 -10.41 21.14
N GLU A 314 6.77 -11.57 21.74
CA GLU A 314 7.70 -12.71 21.85
C GLU A 314 8.10 -13.20 20.46
N ASP A 315 7.15 -13.50 19.58
CA ASP A 315 7.41 -13.96 18.22
C ASP A 315 8.26 -12.94 17.43
N TRP A 316 8.01 -11.64 17.65
CA TRP A 316 8.82 -10.58 17.03
C TRP A 316 10.24 -10.58 17.58
N TYR A 317 10.40 -10.66 18.90
CA TYR A 317 11.72 -10.71 19.54
C TYR A 317 12.51 -11.94 19.09
N ASP A 318 11.87 -13.10 19.03
CA ASP A 318 12.50 -14.35 18.56
C ASP A 318 12.97 -14.24 17.10
N MET A 319 12.25 -13.47 16.28
CA MET A 319 12.64 -13.30 14.87
C MET A 319 13.74 -12.27 14.65
N PHE A 320 13.76 -11.18 15.42
CA PHE A 320 14.62 -10.02 15.17
C PHE A 320 15.66 -9.75 16.26
N GLY A 321 15.60 -10.44 17.41
CA GLY A 321 16.47 -10.23 18.56
C GLY A 321 16.26 -8.91 19.29
N THR A 322 15.36 -8.06 18.81
CA THR A 322 15.02 -6.76 19.40
C THR A 322 13.53 -6.49 19.26
N THR A 323 13.01 -5.57 20.06
CA THR A 323 11.69 -4.98 19.84
C THR A 323 11.84 -3.49 19.55
N PRO A 324 11.24 -2.97 18.47
CA PRO A 324 11.27 -1.54 18.16
C PRO A 324 10.32 -0.74 19.06
N TRP A 325 9.45 -1.43 19.77
CA TRP A 325 8.45 -0.82 20.64
C TRP A 325 8.96 -0.79 22.08
N ARG A 326 8.92 0.41 22.68
CA ARG A 326 9.35 0.58 24.08
C ARG A 326 8.51 -0.30 24.98
N CYS A 327 9.17 -1.16 25.74
CA CYS A 327 8.56 -1.96 26.82
C CYS A 327 8.21 -1.08 28.00
#